data_52ba3ba63be26b4cdeb0f8e28809a1a0
#
_entry.id   52ba3ba63be26b4cdeb0f8e28809a1a0
#
_cell.length_a   1.000
_cell.length_b   1.000
_cell.length_c   1.000
_cell.angle_alpha   90.00
_cell.angle_beta   90.00
_cell.angle_gamma   90.00
#
_symmetry.space_group_name_H-M   'P 1'
#
loop_
_entity.id
_entity.type
_entity.pdbx_description
1 polymer ?
#
loop_
_entity_poly.entity_id
_entity_poly.type
_entity_poly.pdbx_seq_one_letter_code
_entity_poly.pdbx_strand_id
1 'polypeptide(L)'
;AKADSGDFLVVGGDTPVFVGAQVYNTATYPNTYIYLDRNLYKPTDKVNVWGYVPMSRFPDGADGVFTLRIIGNSRTAEQSVRVTPDENGAFTASFELNSHLEGSIYVELLYDGVILNSHSLEIENYENEYYKYEIVSERDYAAEGEAFEFDVTVTHITGMKAVGKKVCLSFSGTGEDEITAVTDENGVAHFS
;
A
#
# COMPACT_ATOMS: atom_id res chain seq x y z
N ALA A 1 -16.19 18.75 21.27
CA ALA A 1 -17.08 19.84 20.88
C ALA A 1 -18.32 19.21 20.25
N LYS A 2 -19.49 19.55 20.75
CA LYS A 2 -20.76 19.05 20.23
C LYS A 2 -21.11 19.97 19.04
N ALA A 3 -21.08 19.43 17.84
CA ALA A 3 -21.65 20.12 16.70
C ALA A 3 -23.18 19.97 16.75
N ASP A 4 -23.91 21.03 16.54
CA ASP A 4 -25.39 21.07 16.58
C ASP A 4 -26.06 20.28 15.44
N SER A 5 -25.29 19.66 14.57
CA SER A 5 -25.76 18.83 13.44
C SER A 5 -25.82 17.33 13.70
N GLY A 6 -25.42 16.89 14.89
CA GLY A 6 -25.38 15.44 15.21
C GLY A 6 -24.24 14.67 14.56
N ASP A 7 -23.27 15.36 13.98
CA ASP A 7 -22.11 14.72 13.38
C ASP A 7 -21.11 14.29 14.48
N PHE A 8 -20.71 13.02 14.43
CA PHE A 8 -19.69 12.48 15.30
C PHE A 8 -18.34 12.60 14.61
N LEU A 9 -17.42 13.35 15.21
CA LEU A 9 -16.01 13.31 14.83
C LEU A 9 -15.37 12.13 15.58
N VAL A 10 -15.06 11.05 14.86
CA VAL A 10 -14.23 9.97 15.40
C VAL A 10 -12.78 10.43 15.29
N VAL A 11 -12.20 10.88 16.40
CA VAL A 11 -10.76 11.17 16.47
C VAL A 11 -10.10 9.89 16.98
N GLY A 12 -9.54 9.12 16.06
CA GLY A 12 -8.68 7.98 16.39
C GLY A 12 -7.23 8.40 16.26
N GLY A 13 -6.48 8.36 17.38
CA GLY A 13 -5.02 8.46 17.45
C GLY A 13 -4.39 9.77 16.92
N ASP A 14 -3.17 10.04 17.35
CA ASP A 14 -2.41 11.29 17.13
C ASP A 14 -1.97 11.58 15.68
N THR A 15 -2.59 10.98 14.68
CA THR A 15 -2.33 11.29 13.27
C THR A 15 -3.63 11.77 12.63
N PRO A 16 -3.68 13.03 12.11
CA PRO A 16 -4.84 13.46 11.35
C PRO A 16 -4.91 12.63 10.06
N VAL A 17 -5.86 11.73 9.98
CA VAL A 17 -6.22 11.07 8.72
C VAL A 17 -6.91 12.15 7.88
N PHE A 18 -6.18 12.73 6.94
CA PHE A 18 -6.78 13.50 5.86
C PHE A 18 -7.51 12.51 4.96
N VAL A 19 -8.80 12.32 5.20
CA VAL A 19 -9.69 11.72 4.22
C VAL A 19 -9.80 12.75 3.10
N GLY A 20 -9.08 12.53 2.01
CA GLY A 20 -9.25 13.29 0.77
C GLY A 20 -10.59 12.93 0.16
N ALA A 21 -11.68 13.43 0.77
CA ALA A 21 -13.00 13.35 0.17
C ALA A 21 -13.01 14.24 -1.06
N GLN A 22 -12.92 13.66 -2.25
CA GLN A 22 -13.51 14.33 -3.41
C GLN A 22 -15.02 14.35 -3.17
N VAL A 23 -15.50 15.51 -2.75
CA VAL A 23 -16.93 15.76 -2.49
C VAL A 23 -17.66 15.74 -3.82
N TYR A 24 -18.14 14.59 -4.22
CA TYR A 24 -19.14 14.49 -5.28
C TYR A 24 -20.52 14.69 -4.66
N ASN A 25 -21.06 15.89 -4.88
CA ASN A 25 -22.47 16.25 -4.64
C ASN A 25 -23.08 15.75 -3.30
N THR A 26 -22.54 16.21 -2.18
CA THR A 26 -23.00 15.91 -0.81
C THR A 26 -24.42 16.37 -0.51
N ALA A 27 -25.09 17.05 -1.44
CA ALA A 27 -26.44 17.52 -1.24
C ALA A 27 -27.50 16.39 -1.33
N THR A 28 -27.15 15.23 -1.93
CA THR A 28 -28.11 14.14 -2.19
C THR A 28 -27.91 12.93 -1.27
N TYR A 29 -26.66 12.63 -0.88
CA TYR A 29 -26.35 11.46 -0.07
C TYR A 29 -25.50 11.82 1.15
N PRO A 30 -25.73 11.15 2.29
CA PRO A 30 -25.00 11.41 3.51
C PRO A 30 -23.55 10.92 3.42
N ASN A 31 -22.68 11.47 4.28
CA ASN A 31 -21.28 11.04 4.40
C ASN A 31 -21.22 9.56 4.77
N THR A 32 -20.51 8.80 3.98
CA THR A 32 -20.18 7.38 4.20
C THR A 32 -18.70 7.24 4.50
N TYR A 33 -18.31 6.12 5.09
CA TYR A 33 -16.91 5.87 5.46
C TYR A 33 -16.47 4.50 4.98
N ILE A 34 -15.23 4.43 4.50
CA ILE A 34 -14.53 3.18 4.15
C ILE A 34 -13.21 3.16 4.90
N TYR A 35 -12.88 2.02 5.47
CA TYR A 35 -11.60 1.75 6.14
C TYR A 35 -11.01 0.46 5.61
N LEU A 36 -9.70 0.44 5.48
CA LEU A 36 -8.92 -0.74 5.09
C LEU A 36 -8.08 -1.21 6.27
N ASP A 37 -7.75 -2.50 6.30
CA ASP A 37 -6.85 -3.06 7.33
C ASP A 37 -5.42 -2.50 7.23
N ARG A 38 -5.02 -2.00 6.06
CA ARG A 38 -3.73 -1.34 5.80
C ARG A 38 -3.79 -0.54 4.50
N ASN A 39 -2.74 0.22 4.19
CA ASN A 39 -2.67 1.01 2.96
C ASN A 39 -1.69 0.45 1.93
N LEU A 40 -0.84 -0.52 2.31
CA LEU A 40 0.13 -1.17 1.44
C LEU A 40 -0.12 -2.67 1.40
N TYR A 41 -0.24 -3.23 0.21
CA TYR A 41 -0.54 -4.64 -0.05
C TYR A 41 0.43 -5.23 -1.05
N LYS A 42 0.59 -6.56 -1.00
CA LYS A 42 1.20 -7.34 -2.09
C LYS A 42 0.14 -7.72 -3.12
N PRO A 43 0.54 -7.99 -4.38
CA PRO A 43 -0.39 -8.42 -5.43
C PRO A 43 -1.20 -9.67 -5.12
N THR A 44 -0.77 -10.48 -4.15
CA THR A 44 -1.45 -11.73 -3.73
C THR A 44 -2.22 -11.59 -2.41
N ASP A 45 -2.26 -10.39 -1.85
CA ASP A 45 -2.92 -10.16 -0.58
C ASP A 45 -4.44 -10.09 -0.72
N LYS A 46 -5.10 -10.22 0.42
CA LYS A 46 -6.52 -9.96 0.57
C LYS A 46 -6.72 -8.59 1.21
N VAL A 47 -7.52 -7.75 0.56
CA VAL A 47 -7.95 -6.47 1.10
C VAL A 47 -9.21 -6.67 1.93
N ASN A 48 -9.16 -6.33 3.21
CA ASN A 48 -10.34 -6.32 4.06
C ASN A 48 -10.84 -4.88 4.21
N VAL A 49 -12.14 -4.72 4.02
CA VAL A 49 -12.81 -3.43 4.01
C VAL A 49 -13.86 -3.40 5.10
N TRP A 50 -13.88 -2.33 5.88
CA TRP A 50 -14.98 -1.96 6.76
C TRP A 50 -15.58 -0.66 6.29
N GLY A 51 -16.86 -0.50 6.47
CA GLY A 51 -17.50 0.74 6.14
C GLY A 51 -18.71 1.03 6.99
N TYR A 52 -19.14 2.27 6.87
CA TYR A 52 -20.33 2.76 7.54
C TYR A 52 -21.16 3.61 6.58
N VAL A 53 -22.48 3.33 6.59
CA VAL A 53 -23.48 4.05 5.81
C VAL A 53 -24.61 4.48 6.75
N PRO A 54 -24.83 5.79 6.95
CA PRO A 54 -25.92 6.28 7.81
C PRO A 54 -27.28 6.11 7.13
N MET A 55 -27.82 4.89 7.13
CA MET A 55 -29.06 4.53 6.43
C MET A 55 -30.24 5.45 6.74
N SER A 56 -30.35 5.94 7.97
CA SER A 56 -31.42 6.87 8.38
C SER A 56 -31.39 8.23 7.65
N ARG A 57 -30.30 8.53 6.95
CA ARG A 57 -30.13 9.76 6.16
C ARG A 57 -30.29 9.54 4.66
N PHE A 58 -30.51 8.30 4.23
CA PHE A 58 -30.81 7.99 2.84
C PHE A 58 -32.30 8.27 2.55
N PRO A 59 -32.65 8.54 1.30
CA PRO A 59 -34.05 8.74 0.90
C PRO A 59 -34.90 7.54 1.27
N ASP A 60 -36.19 7.80 1.59
CA ASP A 60 -37.18 6.75 1.80
C ASP A 60 -37.27 5.89 0.54
N GLY A 61 -37.24 4.57 0.73
CA GLY A 61 -37.27 3.60 -0.36
C GLY A 61 -35.91 3.20 -0.94
N ALA A 62 -34.80 3.67 -0.36
CA ALA A 62 -33.48 3.13 -0.65
C ALA A 62 -33.46 1.62 -0.34
N ASP A 63 -33.01 0.80 -1.31
CA ASP A 63 -32.98 -0.66 -1.17
C ASP A 63 -31.91 -1.15 -0.18
N GLY A 64 -31.02 -0.24 0.27
CA GLY A 64 -29.92 -0.55 1.18
C GLY A 64 -28.81 -1.40 0.57
N VAL A 65 -28.81 -1.58 -0.75
CA VAL A 65 -27.77 -2.34 -1.45
C VAL A 65 -26.75 -1.41 -2.09
N PHE A 66 -25.52 -1.52 -1.66
CA PHE A 66 -24.38 -0.73 -2.15
C PHE A 66 -23.47 -1.60 -2.98
N THR A 67 -22.70 -0.98 -3.87
CA THR A 67 -21.62 -1.64 -4.60
C THR A 67 -20.29 -1.15 -4.07
N LEU A 68 -19.46 -2.06 -3.62
CA LEU A 68 -18.07 -1.81 -3.31
C LEU A 68 -17.23 -2.36 -4.46
N ARG A 69 -16.29 -1.56 -5.01
CA ARG A 69 -15.45 -1.98 -6.13
C ARG A 69 -14.00 -1.58 -5.94
N ILE A 70 -13.08 -2.37 -6.51
CA ILE A 70 -11.68 -2.01 -6.70
C ILE A 70 -11.49 -1.50 -8.12
N ILE A 71 -10.81 -0.37 -8.24
CA ILE A 71 -10.46 0.26 -9.51
C ILE A 71 -8.95 0.37 -9.61
N GLY A 72 -8.39 -0.23 -10.67
CA GLY A 72 -6.99 -0.11 -11.03
C GLY A 72 -6.66 1.20 -11.76
N ASN A 73 -5.40 1.33 -12.18
CA ASN A 73 -4.87 2.52 -12.86
C ASN A 73 -5.59 2.86 -14.19
N SER A 74 -6.19 1.87 -14.84
CA SER A 74 -7.01 2.04 -16.05
C SER A 74 -8.37 2.68 -15.79
N ARG A 75 -8.71 2.94 -14.53
CA ARG A 75 -10.05 3.36 -14.07
C ARG A 75 -11.18 2.38 -14.43
N THR A 76 -10.84 1.17 -14.77
CA THR A 76 -11.79 0.07 -14.98
C THR A 76 -11.97 -0.68 -13.68
N ALA A 77 -13.21 -1.04 -13.34
CA ALA A 77 -13.48 -1.86 -12.17
C ALA A 77 -12.89 -3.26 -12.38
N GLU A 78 -11.94 -3.65 -11.54
CA GLU A 78 -11.31 -4.97 -11.57
C GLU A 78 -12.18 -6.02 -10.87
N GLN A 79 -12.75 -5.63 -9.73
CA GLN A 79 -13.66 -6.46 -8.95
C GLN A 79 -14.74 -5.60 -8.33
N SER A 80 -15.92 -6.19 -8.10
CA SER A 80 -16.99 -5.54 -7.37
C SER A 80 -17.78 -6.55 -6.55
N VAL A 81 -18.31 -6.10 -5.41
CA VAL A 81 -19.16 -6.87 -4.51
C VAL A 81 -20.32 -6.01 -4.02
N ARG A 82 -21.47 -6.63 -3.85
CA ARG A 82 -22.61 -5.97 -3.22
C ARG A 82 -22.47 -6.07 -1.70
N VAL A 83 -22.75 -4.97 -1.01
CA VAL A 83 -22.75 -4.89 0.44
C VAL A 83 -24.08 -4.32 0.91
N THR A 84 -24.57 -4.87 2.00
CA THR A 84 -25.77 -4.38 2.68
C THR A 84 -25.37 -4.06 4.11
N PRO A 85 -25.42 -2.78 4.52
CA PRO A 85 -25.16 -2.41 5.90
C PRO A 85 -26.12 -3.08 6.87
N ASP A 86 -25.66 -3.37 8.06
CA ASP A 86 -26.49 -3.87 9.14
C ASP A 86 -27.41 -2.78 9.72
N GLU A 87 -28.14 -3.11 10.78
CA GLU A 87 -29.04 -2.17 11.48
C GLU A 87 -28.34 -0.94 12.03
N ASN A 88 -27.01 -1.02 12.29
CA ASN A 88 -26.18 0.08 12.76
C ASN A 88 -25.54 0.86 11.61
N GLY A 89 -25.75 0.44 10.36
CA GLY A 89 -25.14 1.03 9.18
C GLY A 89 -23.74 0.50 8.85
N ALA A 90 -23.24 -0.50 9.57
CA ALA A 90 -21.91 -1.08 9.35
C ALA A 90 -21.95 -2.18 8.28
N PHE A 91 -20.86 -2.29 7.52
CA PHE A 91 -20.66 -3.40 6.58
C PHE A 91 -19.19 -3.83 6.54
N THR A 92 -18.98 -5.07 6.09
CA THR A 92 -17.65 -5.61 5.81
C THR A 92 -17.64 -6.28 4.45
N ALA A 93 -16.49 -6.23 3.79
CA ALA A 93 -16.26 -6.94 2.54
C ALA A 93 -14.77 -7.29 2.41
N SER A 94 -14.44 -8.10 1.42
CA SER A 94 -13.06 -8.39 1.10
C SER A 94 -12.86 -8.67 -0.38
N PHE A 95 -11.64 -8.38 -0.86
CA PHE A 95 -11.21 -8.63 -2.23
C PHE A 95 -9.91 -9.44 -2.21
N GLU A 96 -9.81 -10.44 -3.07
CA GLU A 96 -8.55 -11.10 -3.38
C GLU A 96 -7.87 -10.33 -4.50
N LEU A 97 -6.68 -9.79 -4.24
CA LEU A 97 -5.95 -9.05 -5.27
C LEU A 97 -5.43 -9.98 -6.36
N ASN A 98 -5.35 -9.46 -7.57
CA ASN A 98 -4.79 -10.18 -8.72
C ASN A 98 -3.35 -9.74 -8.95
N SER A 99 -2.49 -10.66 -9.37
CA SER A 99 -1.05 -10.45 -9.56
C SER A 99 -0.67 -9.38 -10.59
N HIS A 100 -1.62 -8.89 -11.39
CA HIS A 100 -1.40 -7.84 -12.38
C HIS A 100 -1.71 -6.42 -11.85
N LEU A 101 -2.21 -6.31 -10.61
CA LEU A 101 -2.47 -5.01 -9.99
C LEU A 101 -1.20 -4.51 -9.31
N GLU A 102 -0.72 -3.35 -9.73
CA GLU A 102 0.43 -2.65 -9.15
C GLU A 102 0.17 -1.15 -9.08
N GLY A 103 0.81 -0.48 -8.12
CA GLY A 103 0.70 0.96 -7.90
C GLY A 103 -0.55 1.37 -7.13
N SER A 104 -0.90 2.64 -7.26
CA SER A 104 -2.05 3.23 -6.58
C SER A 104 -3.37 2.75 -7.17
N ILE A 105 -4.20 2.14 -6.37
CA ILE A 105 -5.57 1.73 -6.74
C ILE A 105 -6.58 2.30 -5.74
N TYR A 106 -7.87 2.20 -6.07
CA TYR A 106 -8.93 2.76 -5.26
C TYR A 106 -9.99 1.71 -4.92
N VAL A 107 -10.46 1.77 -3.67
CA VAL A 107 -11.69 1.11 -3.25
C VAL A 107 -12.79 2.16 -3.21
N GLU A 108 -13.85 1.95 -3.95
CA GLU A 108 -14.96 2.89 -4.04
C GLU A 108 -16.27 2.25 -3.57
N LEU A 109 -17.03 3.01 -2.80
CA LEU A 109 -18.41 2.68 -2.41
C LEU A 109 -19.38 3.47 -3.27
N LEU A 110 -20.31 2.76 -3.89
CA LEU A 110 -21.31 3.34 -4.78
C LEU A 110 -22.73 3.00 -4.32
N TYR A 111 -23.65 3.92 -4.59
CA TYR A 111 -25.08 3.70 -4.52
C TYR A 111 -25.74 4.27 -5.78
N ASP A 112 -26.54 3.47 -6.46
CA ASP A 112 -27.20 3.83 -7.72
C ASP A 112 -26.23 4.45 -8.77
N GLY A 113 -25.02 3.88 -8.87
CA GLY A 113 -23.97 4.34 -9.78
C GLY A 113 -23.22 5.61 -9.35
N VAL A 114 -23.61 6.24 -8.25
CA VAL A 114 -22.94 7.41 -7.69
C VAL A 114 -21.88 6.98 -6.69
N ILE A 115 -20.66 7.51 -6.83
CA ILE A 115 -19.57 7.27 -5.88
C ILE A 115 -19.86 8.07 -4.60
N LEU A 116 -20.01 7.37 -3.49
CA LEU A 116 -20.25 7.95 -2.17
C LEU A 116 -18.97 8.19 -1.40
N ASN A 117 -17.98 7.29 -1.57
CA ASN A 117 -16.69 7.38 -0.92
C ASN A 117 -15.64 6.65 -1.76
N SER A 118 -14.37 7.07 -1.62
CA SER A 118 -13.24 6.46 -2.28
C SER A 118 -12.03 6.47 -1.33
N HIS A 119 -11.32 5.36 -1.24
CA HIS A 119 -10.11 5.20 -0.44
C HIS A 119 -8.99 4.65 -1.32
N SER A 120 -7.82 5.29 -1.30
CA SER A 120 -6.66 4.81 -2.05
C SER A 120 -5.86 3.79 -1.24
N LEU A 121 -5.29 2.82 -1.93
CA LEU A 121 -4.29 1.90 -1.39
C LEU A 121 -3.18 1.71 -2.42
N GLU A 122 -2.03 1.24 -1.96
CA GLU A 122 -0.87 0.97 -2.81
C GLU A 122 -0.64 -0.54 -2.89
N ILE A 123 -0.34 -1.03 -4.10
CA ILE A 123 0.04 -2.42 -4.32
C ILE A 123 1.48 -2.43 -4.83
N GLU A 124 2.36 -3.04 -4.05
CA GLU A 124 3.76 -3.19 -4.38
C GLU A 124 4.23 -4.62 -4.10
N ASN A 125 5.08 -5.13 -4.95
CA ASN A 125 5.75 -6.41 -4.70
C ASN A 125 6.98 -6.17 -3.81
N TYR A 126 6.74 -5.70 -2.57
CA TYR A 126 7.83 -5.50 -1.63
C TYR A 126 8.33 -6.83 -1.06
N GLU A 127 9.63 -7.00 -1.05
CA GLU A 127 10.29 -8.06 -0.28
C GLU A 127 10.60 -7.54 1.12
N ASN A 128 10.34 -8.35 2.14
CA ASN A 128 10.83 -8.03 3.47
C ASN A 128 12.36 -8.03 3.41
N GLU A 129 12.99 -6.95 3.83
CA GLU A 129 14.44 -6.90 3.96
C GLU A 129 14.88 -7.92 5.03
N TYR A 130 15.28 -9.10 4.58
CA TYR A 130 15.84 -10.14 5.49
C TYR A 130 17.30 -9.93 5.80
N TYR A 131 17.96 -9.01 5.09
CA TYR A 131 19.39 -8.78 5.17
C TYR A 131 19.70 -7.32 5.44
N LYS A 132 20.75 -7.11 6.22
CA LYS A 132 21.44 -5.82 6.36
C LYS A 132 22.76 -5.93 5.62
N TYR A 133 23.21 -4.84 5.05
CA TYR A 133 24.51 -4.78 4.42
C TYR A 133 25.34 -3.59 4.95
N GLU A 134 26.63 -3.73 4.92
CA GLU A 134 27.61 -2.70 5.24
C GLU A 134 28.68 -2.73 4.15
N ILE A 135 29.01 -1.56 3.61
CA ILE A 135 30.08 -1.42 2.61
C ILE A 135 31.31 -0.85 3.30
N VAL A 136 32.41 -1.52 3.14
CA VAL A 136 33.71 -1.13 3.72
C VAL A 136 34.76 -1.03 2.62
N SER A 137 35.44 0.10 2.53
CA SER A 137 36.56 0.32 1.62
C SER A 137 37.72 0.95 2.36
N GLU A 138 38.93 0.72 1.87
CA GLU A 138 40.15 1.39 2.40
C GLU A 138 40.20 2.87 2.01
N ARG A 139 39.48 3.26 0.96
CA ARG A 139 39.48 4.62 0.39
C ARG A 139 38.03 5.07 0.14
N ASP A 140 37.78 6.35 0.35
CA ASP A 140 36.46 6.96 0.12
C ASP A 140 36.25 7.38 -1.34
N TYR A 141 37.28 7.36 -2.18
CA TYR A 141 37.24 7.78 -3.57
C TYR A 141 38.31 7.09 -4.41
N ALA A 142 38.07 7.02 -5.71
CA ALA A 142 39.06 6.65 -6.73
C ALA A 142 39.03 7.66 -7.87
N ALA A 143 40.18 7.86 -8.55
CA ALA A 143 40.22 8.65 -9.76
C ALA A 143 39.70 7.83 -10.95
N GLU A 144 39.28 8.52 -12.01
CA GLU A 144 38.83 7.87 -13.25
C GLU A 144 39.92 6.94 -13.79
N GLY A 145 39.54 5.66 -14.00
CA GLY A 145 40.45 4.61 -14.50
C GLY A 145 41.29 3.91 -13.39
N GLU A 146 41.13 4.26 -12.14
CA GLU A 146 41.71 3.51 -11.02
C GLU A 146 40.80 2.37 -10.58
N ALA A 147 41.38 1.21 -10.26
CA ALA A 147 40.67 0.14 -9.59
C ALA A 147 40.23 0.57 -8.19
N PHE A 148 39.01 0.30 -7.84
CA PHE A 148 38.42 0.60 -6.53
C PHE A 148 37.92 -0.69 -5.88
N GLU A 149 38.60 -1.12 -4.85
CA GLU A 149 38.27 -2.34 -4.11
C GLU A 149 37.45 -2.00 -2.88
N PHE A 150 36.38 -2.79 -2.66
CA PHE A 150 35.56 -2.68 -1.46
C PHE A 150 34.86 -4.00 -1.14
N ASP A 151 34.49 -4.13 0.11
CA ASP A 151 33.81 -5.29 0.65
C ASP A 151 32.35 -4.95 1.00
N VAL A 152 31.45 -5.88 0.69
CA VAL A 152 30.06 -5.79 1.12
C VAL A 152 29.78 -6.93 2.11
N THR A 153 29.68 -6.59 3.38
CA THR A 153 29.27 -7.54 4.42
C THR A 153 27.76 -7.64 4.46
N VAL A 154 27.23 -8.85 4.30
CA VAL A 154 25.80 -9.12 4.33
C VAL A 154 25.44 -9.97 5.54
N THR A 155 24.50 -9.48 6.33
CA THR A 155 24.07 -10.13 7.57
C THR A 155 22.55 -10.26 7.57
N HIS A 156 22.02 -11.41 7.92
CA HIS A 156 20.58 -11.57 8.15
C HIS A 156 20.14 -10.68 9.32
N ILE A 157 18.89 -10.20 9.31
CA ILE A 157 18.33 -9.34 10.38
C ILE A 157 18.45 -9.97 11.79
N THR A 158 18.56 -11.30 11.86
CA THR A 158 18.81 -12.05 13.12
C THR A 158 20.25 -12.04 13.58
N GLY A 159 21.17 -11.40 12.82
CA GLY A 159 22.62 -11.34 13.12
C GLY A 159 23.44 -12.50 12.55
N MET A 160 22.83 -13.46 11.87
CA MET A 160 23.57 -14.55 11.21
C MET A 160 24.25 -14.05 9.92
N LYS A 161 25.45 -14.56 9.64
CA LYS A 161 26.18 -14.28 8.40
C LYS A 161 25.42 -14.84 7.19
N ALA A 162 25.29 -14.06 6.13
CA ALA A 162 24.62 -14.47 4.89
C ALA A 162 25.62 -15.12 3.93
N VAL A 163 25.90 -16.40 4.13
CA VAL A 163 26.89 -17.16 3.34
C VAL A 163 26.30 -17.59 1.99
N GLY A 164 27.11 -17.51 0.92
CA GLY A 164 26.74 -17.96 -0.42
C GLY A 164 25.63 -17.14 -1.09
N LYS A 165 25.43 -15.89 -0.69
CA LYS A 165 24.43 -14.99 -1.28
C LYS A 165 25.02 -14.19 -2.43
N LYS A 166 24.31 -14.10 -3.53
CA LYS A 166 24.65 -13.25 -4.66
C LYS A 166 24.35 -11.80 -4.28
N VAL A 167 25.37 -10.96 -4.34
CA VAL A 167 25.26 -9.50 -4.19
C VAL A 167 25.38 -8.88 -5.57
N CYS A 168 24.42 -8.03 -5.93
CA CYS A 168 24.39 -7.32 -7.18
C CYS A 168 24.51 -5.81 -6.91
N LEU A 169 25.37 -5.14 -7.65
CA LEU A 169 25.56 -3.69 -7.57
C LEU A 169 25.21 -3.06 -8.92
N SER A 170 24.36 -2.07 -8.87
CA SER A 170 24.02 -1.24 -10.03
C SER A 170 24.48 0.20 -9.78
N PHE A 171 25.06 0.83 -10.80
CA PHE A 171 25.52 2.22 -10.73
C PHE A 171 24.51 3.13 -11.40
N SER A 172 23.90 4.04 -10.62
CA SER A 172 22.96 5.01 -11.19
C SER A 172 23.70 6.08 -11.98
N GLY A 173 23.34 6.26 -13.26
CA GLY A 173 23.81 7.36 -14.11
C GLY A 173 24.95 7.03 -15.04
N THR A 174 25.56 5.86 -15.01
CA THR A 174 26.69 5.48 -15.88
C THR A 174 26.26 4.65 -17.09
N GLY A 175 25.11 3.99 -17.05
CA GLY A 175 24.69 3.02 -18.08
C GLY A 175 25.59 1.78 -18.14
N GLU A 176 26.42 1.58 -17.10
CA GLU A 176 27.27 0.41 -16.96
C GLU A 176 26.50 -0.81 -16.47
N ASP A 177 27.01 -2.00 -16.83
CA ASP A 177 26.43 -3.27 -16.47
C ASP A 177 26.49 -3.50 -14.95
N GLU A 178 25.55 -4.25 -14.45
CA GLU A 178 25.50 -4.72 -13.08
C GLU A 178 26.69 -5.61 -12.77
N ILE A 179 27.45 -5.31 -11.70
CA ILE A 179 28.52 -6.19 -11.22
C ILE A 179 28.01 -7.06 -10.08
N THR A 180 28.50 -8.30 -10.02
CA THR A 180 28.00 -9.29 -9.05
C THR A 180 29.13 -10.03 -8.37
N ALA A 181 28.98 -10.29 -7.07
CA ALA A 181 29.86 -11.15 -6.29
C ALA A 181 29.05 -12.07 -5.37
N VAL A 182 29.68 -13.11 -4.82
CA VAL A 182 29.04 -14.04 -3.89
C VAL A 182 29.70 -13.95 -2.53
N THR A 183 28.90 -13.87 -1.47
CA THR A 183 29.42 -13.80 -0.11
C THR A 183 30.14 -15.09 0.31
N ASP A 184 31.27 -14.92 0.96
CA ASP A 184 32.11 -15.98 1.53
C ASP A 184 31.50 -16.58 2.82
N GLU A 185 32.30 -17.39 3.54
CA GLU A 185 31.92 -17.99 4.82
C GLU A 185 31.75 -16.95 5.96
N ASN A 186 32.22 -15.73 5.77
CA ASN A 186 32.09 -14.61 6.69
C ASN A 186 30.89 -13.73 6.33
N GLY A 187 30.19 -14.01 5.21
CA GLY A 187 29.12 -13.19 4.70
C GLY A 187 29.61 -11.95 3.93
N VAL A 188 30.86 -11.98 3.43
CA VAL A 188 31.52 -10.85 2.75
C VAL A 188 31.61 -11.13 1.25
N ALA A 189 31.15 -10.20 0.44
CA ALA A 189 31.34 -10.18 -1.02
C ALA A 189 32.39 -9.13 -1.37
N HIS A 190 33.44 -9.55 -2.10
CA HIS A 190 34.55 -8.70 -2.52
C HIS A 190 34.33 -8.18 -3.93
N PHE A 191 34.55 -6.90 -4.13
CA PHE A 191 34.42 -6.20 -5.40
C PHE A 191 35.65 -5.43 -5.78
N SER A 192 36.04 -5.43 -7.07
CA SER A 192 37.20 -4.72 -7.62
C SER A 192 36.91 -4.19 -9.02
#